data_78c88a2dc2b1c9d035e07d27f69fe782
#
_entry.id   78c88a2dc2b1c9d035e07d27f69fe782
#
_cell.length_a   1.000
_cell.length_b   1.000
_cell.length_c   1.000
_cell.angle_alpha   90.00
_cell.angle_beta   90.00
_cell.angle_gamma   90.00
#
_symmetry.space_group_name_H-M   'P 1'
#
loop_
_entity.id
_entity.type
_entity.pdbx_description
1 polymer ?
#
loop_
_entity_poly.entity_id
_entity_poly.type
_entity_poly.pdbx_seq_one_letter_code
_entity_poly.pdbx_strand_id
1 'polypeptide(L)'
;KDGRPAAFASVKLAGRNNGTLSDSAGRFLLPAKGLKQSDTLIISLIGYETLRVPAQKALSLSEFSIQQIQKTMESVIVRSFSKEEIAGAKSEIVGYFRSWNNDFTGGEIGRTFLPNHKEYQVAKVRFKVFNTYDTCIARIHIRAVNHGQIGNELITADIAQSIAKSTTKETTCEFDLSKYNITLSEQNIFVGIEIIKKGQTDNTNRSLSFVGSETGNYYCKSSETDPWDSFDEYTIYMKLLLKYDE
;
A
#
# COMPACT_ATOMS: atom_id res chain seq x y z
N LYS A 1 -10.45 7.37 20.74
CA LYS A 1 -11.49 6.29 20.66
C LYS A 1 -12.76 6.93 20.12
N ASP A 2 -12.90 6.95 18.79
CA ASP A 2 -14.06 7.54 18.12
C ASP A 2 -15.14 6.49 17.79
N GLY A 3 -14.91 5.21 18.16
CA GLY A 3 -15.86 4.10 17.96
C GLY A 3 -16.06 3.72 16.49
N ARG A 4 -15.27 4.24 15.56
CA ARG A 4 -15.39 3.89 14.15
C ARG A 4 -14.81 2.51 13.86
N PRO A 5 -15.41 1.76 12.94
CA PRO A 5 -14.85 0.49 12.48
C PRO A 5 -13.45 0.69 11.86
N ALA A 6 -12.50 -0.16 12.25
CA ALA A 6 -11.18 -0.22 11.60
C ALA A 6 -11.29 -1.01 10.28
N ALA A 7 -11.77 -0.34 9.22
CA ALA A 7 -11.94 -0.95 7.90
C ALA A 7 -10.59 -1.27 7.26
N PHE A 8 -10.48 -2.47 6.67
CA PHE A 8 -9.30 -2.94 5.94
C PHE A 8 -8.00 -2.94 6.76
N ALA A 9 -8.11 -3.13 8.07
CA ALA A 9 -6.96 -3.38 8.93
C ALA A 9 -6.36 -4.76 8.63
N SER A 10 -5.05 -4.84 8.57
CA SER A 10 -4.34 -6.12 8.44
C SER A 10 -4.39 -6.87 9.78
N VAL A 11 -4.78 -8.13 9.74
CA VAL A 11 -4.89 -9.03 10.91
C VAL A 11 -4.12 -10.30 10.62
N LYS A 12 -3.12 -10.63 11.43
CA LYS A 12 -2.22 -11.75 11.20
C LYS A 12 -1.71 -12.39 12.49
N LEU A 13 -1.16 -13.59 12.37
CA LEU A 13 -0.35 -14.20 13.42
C LEU A 13 1.13 -13.93 13.16
N ALA A 14 1.86 -13.49 14.19
CA ALA A 14 3.30 -13.24 14.07
C ALA A 14 4.04 -14.49 13.57
N GLY A 15 4.94 -14.29 12.60
CA GLY A 15 5.75 -15.37 12.03
C GLY A 15 4.99 -16.41 11.18
N ARG A 16 3.76 -16.12 10.77
CA ARG A 16 2.99 -16.96 9.85
C ARG A 16 2.61 -16.19 8.60
N ASN A 17 2.59 -16.89 7.47
CA ASN A 17 2.24 -16.35 6.15
C ASN A 17 0.71 -16.31 5.89
N ASN A 18 -0.11 -16.41 6.92
CA ASN A 18 -1.55 -16.34 6.82
C ASN A 18 -2.07 -15.12 7.58
N GLY A 19 -2.62 -14.20 6.84
CA GLY A 19 -3.30 -13.03 7.37
C GLY A 19 -4.65 -12.86 6.69
N THR A 20 -5.41 -11.90 7.18
CA THR A 20 -6.66 -11.45 6.59
C THR A 20 -6.77 -9.94 6.74
N LEU A 21 -7.72 -9.32 6.05
CA LEU A 21 -8.09 -7.93 6.28
C LEU A 21 -9.47 -7.87 6.92
N SER A 22 -9.70 -6.85 7.73
CA SER A 22 -11.06 -6.55 8.17
C SER A 22 -11.92 -6.01 7.01
N ASP A 23 -13.22 -6.25 7.06
CA ASP A 23 -14.17 -5.70 6.11
C ASP A 23 -14.44 -4.20 6.38
N SER A 24 -15.33 -3.58 5.59
CA SER A 24 -15.71 -2.18 5.77
C SER A 24 -16.39 -1.88 7.11
N ALA A 25 -16.89 -2.91 7.79
CA ALA A 25 -17.47 -2.81 9.13
C ALA A 25 -16.46 -3.19 10.24
N GLY A 26 -15.17 -3.34 9.91
CA GLY A 26 -14.11 -3.70 10.83
C GLY A 26 -14.11 -5.16 11.29
N ARG A 27 -14.91 -6.04 10.65
CA ARG A 27 -15.02 -7.46 11.03
C ARG A 27 -14.01 -8.28 10.24
N PHE A 28 -13.42 -9.28 10.88
CA PHE A 28 -12.49 -10.19 10.22
C PHE A 28 -12.73 -11.64 10.65
N LEU A 29 -12.26 -12.56 9.81
CA LEU A 29 -12.20 -13.97 10.11
C LEU A 29 -10.77 -14.44 9.85
N LEU A 30 -10.10 -14.94 10.88
CA LEU A 30 -8.77 -15.51 10.78
C LEU A 30 -8.84 -17.00 11.18
N PRO A 31 -8.49 -17.95 10.28
CA PRO A 31 -8.50 -19.36 10.62
C PRO A 31 -7.56 -19.67 11.78
N ALA A 32 -8.09 -20.27 12.84
CA ALA A 32 -7.34 -20.59 14.06
C ALA A 32 -6.67 -21.97 14.02
N LYS A 33 -6.68 -22.68 12.87
CA LYS A 33 -6.09 -24.01 12.73
C LYS A 33 -4.59 -24.00 13.06
N GLY A 34 -4.20 -24.80 14.04
CA GLY A 34 -2.81 -24.92 14.47
C GLY A 34 -2.31 -23.71 15.29
N LEU A 35 -3.23 -22.96 15.90
CA LEU A 35 -2.89 -21.86 16.82
C LEU A 35 -2.15 -22.43 18.04
N LYS A 36 -1.01 -21.81 18.39
CA LYS A 36 -0.22 -22.14 19.58
C LYS A 36 -0.41 -21.06 20.65
N GLN A 37 -0.23 -21.43 21.92
CA GLN A 37 -0.31 -20.44 23.02
C GLN A 37 0.74 -19.33 22.89
N SER A 38 1.90 -19.62 22.28
CA SER A 38 2.98 -18.66 22.04
C SER A 38 2.72 -17.72 20.87
N ASP A 39 1.69 -17.95 20.08
CA ASP A 39 1.38 -17.09 18.93
C ASP A 39 0.90 -15.71 19.40
N THR A 40 1.14 -14.72 18.59
CA THR A 40 0.70 -13.34 18.83
C THR A 40 -0.13 -12.87 17.64
N LEU A 41 -1.36 -12.42 17.91
CA LEU A 41 -2.18 -11.72 16.93
C LEU A 41 -1.64 -10.29 16.79
N ILE A 42 -1.47 -9.87 15.54
CA ILE A 42 -1.05 -8.51 15.18
C ILE A 42 -2.17 -7.90 14.35
N ILE A 43 -2.59 -6.70 14.75
CA ILE A 43 -3.56 -5.88 14.01
C ILE A 43 -2.88 -4.55 13.70
N SER A 44 -2.81 -4.20 12.41
CA SER A 44 -2.19 -2.97 11.94
C SER A 44 -3.07 -2.25 10.93
N LEU A 45 -3.03 -0.92 10.99
CA LEU A 45 -3.69 -0.02 10.04
C LEU A 45 -2.86 1.26 9.95
N ILE A 46 -2.74 1.83 8.75
CA ILE A 46 -2.01 3.09 8.55
C ILE A 46 -2.61 4.18 9.45
N GLY A 47 -1.76 4.93 10.13
CA GLY A 47 -2.18 5.99 11.06
C GLY A 47 -2.60 5.50 12.45
N TYR A 48 -2.48 4.20 12.72
CA TYR A 48 -2.80 3.62 14.02
C TYR A 48 -1.60 2.86 14.60
N GLU A 49 -1.53 2.81 15.92
CA GLU A 49 -0.56 1.98 16.62
C GLU A 49 -0.85 0.50 16.36
N THR A 50 0.20 -0.25 16.06
CA THR A 50 0.06 -1.69 15.85
C THR A 50 -0.29 -2.39 17.15
N LEU A 51 -1.45 -3.01 17.20
CA LEU A 51 -1.90 -3.80 18.34
C LEU A 51 -1.31 -5.22 18.29
N ARG A 52 -0.71 -5.66 19.39
CA ARG A 52 -0.19 -7.02 19.58
C ARG A 52 -0.88 -7.68 20.74
N VAL A 53 -1.52 -8.82 20.53
CA VAL A 53 -2.27 -9.55 21.55
C VAL A 53 -1.83 -11.02 21.57
N PRO A 54 -1.45 -11.59 22.73
CA PRO A 54 -1.23 -13.02 22.84
C PRO A 54 -2.44 -13.81 22.32
N ALA A 55 -2.21 -14.85 21.53
CA ALA A 55 -3.29 -15.58 20.86
C ALA A 55 -4.32 -16.14 21.84
N GLN A 56 -3.87 -16.64 22.99
CA GLN A 56 -4.76 -17.12 24.06
C GLN A 56 -5.73 -16.04 24.53
N LYS A 57 -5.25 -14.81 24.71
CA LYS A 57 -6.10 -13.68 25.09
C LYS A 57 -7.02 -13.26 23.95
N ALA A 58 -6.51 -13.30 22.71
CA ALA A 58 -7.30 -12.94 21.53
C ALA A 58 -8.54 -13.82 21.34
N LEU A 59 -8.44 -15.12 21.65
CA LEU A 59 -9.56 -16.07 21.58
C LEU A 59 -10.70 -15.76 22.57
N SER A 60 -10.44 -15.04 23.64
CA SER A 60 -11.45 -14.65 24.63
C SER A 60 -12.06 -13.27 24.36
N LEU A 61 -11.58 -12.56 23.34
CA LEU A 61 -12.06 -11.22 22.99
C LEU A 61 -12.93 -11.29 21.73
N SER A 62 -14.05 -10.59 21.77
CA SER A 62 -14.94 -10.40 20.61
C SER A 62 -14.63 -9.11 19.85
N GLU A 63 -13.87 -8.20 20.46
CA GLU A 63 -13.57 -6.89 19.89
C GLU A 63 -12.15 -6.45 20.24
N PHE A 64 -11.52 -5.76 19.28
CA PHE A 64 -10.18 -5.18 19.42
C PHE A 64 -10.23 -3.69 19.11
N SER A 65 -9.59 -2.88 19.95
CA SER A 65 -9.48 -1.44 19.73
C SER A 65 -8.03 -1.10 19.39
N ILE A 66 -7.82 -0.42 18.27
CA ILE A 66 -6.54 0.18 17.90
C ILE A 66 -6.56 1.68 18.18
N GLN A 67 -5.41 2.24 18.56
CA GLN A 67 -5.28 3.66 18.89
C GLN A 67 -4.72 4.40 17.68
N GLN A 68 -5.34 5.52 17.35
CA GLN A 68 -4.80 6.40 16.32
C GLN A 68 -3.48 7.01 16.81
N ILE A 69 -2.47 7.01 15.95
CA ILE A 69 -1.20 7.69 16.23
C ILE A 69 -1.50 9.18 16.34
N GLN A 70 -1.37 9.72 17.54
CA GLN A 70 -1.41 11.16 17.74
C GLN A 70 -0.08 11.73 17.23
N LYS A 71 -0.03 12.09 15.95
CA LYS A 71 1.02 12.99 15.50
C LYS A 71 0.68 14.33 16.12
N THR A 72 1.49 14.80 17.05
CA THR A 72 1.46 16.22 17.44
C THR A 72 1.54 16.98 16.13
N MET A 73 0.48 17.68 15.77
CA MET A 73 0.50 18.53 14.59
C MET A 73 1.52 19.62 14.88
N GLU A 74 2.77 19.40 14.52
CA GLU A 74 3.59 20.54 14.15
C GLU A 74 2.75 21.26 13.12
N SER A 75 2.57 22.57 13.34
CA SER A 75 1.73 23.41 12.50
C SER A 75 1.93 23.00 11.05
N VAL A 76 0.88 22.53 10.38
CA VAL A 76 0.95 22.23 8.95
C VAL A 76 1.22 23.57 8.29
N ILE A 77 2.49 23.86 8.08
CA ILE A 77 2.90 24.97 7.24
C ILE A 77 2.49 24.53 5.84
N VAL A 78 1.37 25.06 5.37
CA VAL A 78 0.97 24.89 3.97
C VAL A 78 2.02 25.63 3.15
N ARG A 79 3.04 24.89 2.72
CA ARG A 79 4.05 25.43 1.81
C ARG A 79 3.51 25.34 0.40
N SER A 80 3.60 26.44 -0.32
CA SER A 80 3.37 26.47 -1.75
C SER A 80 4.72 26.24 -2.43
N PHE A 81 4.90 25.08 -3.00
CA PHE A 81 6.07 24.78 -3.84
C PHE A 81 5.87 25.37 -5.23
N SER A 82 6.94 25.95 -5.78
CA SER A 82 6.91 26.71 -7.05
C SER A 82 7.23 25.88 -8.28
N LYS A 83 7.85 24.71 -8.12
CA LYS A 83 8.30 23.84 -9.20
C LYS A 83 7.65 22.47 -9.12
N GLU A 84 7.57 21.82 -10.28
CA GLU A 84 7.04 20.46 -10.40
C GLU A 84 7.99 19.57 -11.20
N GLU A 85 8.09 18.30 -10.81
CA GLU A 85 8.83 17.26 -11.51
C GLU A 85 7.99 16.00 -11.62
N ILE A 86 8.12 15.28 -12.75
CA ILE A 86 7.59 13.93 -12.89
C ILE A 86 8.75 12.94 -12.74
N ALA A 87 8.79 12.27 -11.59
CA ALA A 87 9.74 11.22 -11.31
C ALA A 87 9.20 9.83 -11.69
N GLY A 88 10.08 8.91 -12.04
CA GLY A 88 9.77 7.49 -12.23
C GLY A 88 9.84 6.99 -13.66
N ALA A 89 8.89 6.17 -14.09
CA ALA A 89 8.92 5.48 -15.38
C ALA A 89 8.93 6.45 -16.56
N LYS A 90 9.85 6.27 -17.50
CA LYS A 90 9.94 7.08 -18.72
C LYS A 90 9.06 6.53 -19.83
N SER A 91 9.04 5.21 -19.99
CA SER A 91 8.32 4.48 -21.05
C SER A 91 7.55 3.29 -20.48
N GLU A 92 6.62 2.80 -21.27
CA GLU A 92 5.87 1.57 -21.00
C GLU A 92 6.48 0.46 -21.86
N ILE A 93 6.50 -0.76 -21.33
CA ILE A 93 6.82 -1.95 -22.12
C ILE A 93 5.52 -2.57 -22.59
N VAL A 94 5.31 -2.53 -23.91
CA VAL A 94 4.10 -3.11 -24.51
C VAL A 94 4.08 -4.62 -24.29
N GLY A 95 2.97 -5.11 -23.73
CA GLY A 95 2.76 -6.54 -23.52
C GLY A 95 3.44 -7.14 -22.27
N TYR A 96 4.18 -6.33 -21.50
CA TYR A 96 4.73 -6.79 -20.24
C TYR A 96 3.84 -6.38 -19.06
N PHE A 97 3.40 -7.38 -18.31
CA PHE A 97 2.53 -7.19 -17.15
C PHE A 97 3.03 -8.00 -15.95
N ARG A 98 3.02 -7.38 -14.78
CA ARG A 98 3.12 -8.11 -13.53
C ARG A 98 1.72 -8.40 -13.01
N SER A 99 1.28 -9.63 -13.17
CA SER A 99 -0.07 -10.04 -12.78
C SER A 99 -0.17 -10.42 -11.31
N TRP A 100 -1.25 -9.98 -10.70
CA TRP A 100 -1.65 -10.33 -9.35
C TRP A 100 -2.85 -11.27 -9.43
N ASN A 101 -2.59 -12.56 -9.59
CA ASN A 101 -3.62 -13.58 -9.86
C ASN A 101 -4.18 -14.21 -8.57
N ASN A 102 -3.69 -13.80 -7.42
CA ASN A 102 -4.02 -14.43 -6.17
C ASN A 102 -5.34 -13.92 -5.59
N ASP A 103 -6.08 -14.82 -4.94
CA ASP A 103 -7.24 -14.47 -4.11
C ASP A 103 -6.84 -13.69 -2.84
N PHE A 104 -5.55 -13.48 -2.63
CA PHE A 104 -5.02 -12.76 -1.48
C PHE A 104 -5.27 -11.26 -1.60
N THR A 105 -5.76 -10.68 -0.53
CA THR A 105 -5.76 -9.25 -0.25
C THR A 105 -4.61 -8.94 0.71
N GLY A 106 -4.15 -7.68 0.74
CA GLY A 106 -3.03 -7.27 1.59
C GLY A 106 -1.65 -7.51 0.99
N GLY A 107 -1.58 -7.96 -0.26
CA GLY A 107 -0.33 -7.94 -1.02
C GLY A 107 0.00 -6.54 -1.52
N GLU A 108 1.27 -6.24 -1.63
CA GLU A 108 1.78 -4.92 -2.02
C GLU A 108 2.80 -5.05 -3.15
N ILE A 109 2.73 -4.16 -4.14
CA ILE A 109 3.70 -4.02 -5.22
C ILE A 109 4.08 -2.55 -5.36
N GLY A 110 5.34 -2.27 -5.60
CA GLY A 110 5.80 -0.89 -5.72
C GLY A 110 7.22 -0.78 -6.23
N ARG A 111 7.71 0.44 -6.28
CA ARG A 111 9.09 0.73 -6.69
C ARG A 111 9.71 1.82 -5.83
N THR A 112 11.02 1.91 -5.88
CA THR A 112 11.76 2.99 -5.23
C THR A 112 11.87 4.21 -6.13
N PHE A 113 11.95 5.38 -5.49
CA PHE A 113 12.22 6.68 -6.09
C PHE A 113 13.34 7.35 -5.31
N LEU A 114 14.19 8.08 -6.03
CA LEU A 114 15.34 8.80 -5.50
C LEU A 114 15.21 10.29 -5.87
N PRO A 115 14.29 11.03 -5.23
CA PRO A 115 14.15 12.46 -5.48
C PRO A 115 15.44 13.19 -5.06
N ASN A 116 15.92 14.09 -5.92
CA ASN A 116 17.14 14.86 -5.65
C ASN A 116 16.77 16.29 -5.19
N HIS A 117 15.90 16.39 -4.19
CA HIS A 117 15.45 17.65 -3.62
C HIS A 117 15.62 17.63 -2.10
N LYS A 118 16.04 18.77 -1.53
CA LYS A 118 16.16 18.91 -0.07
C LYS A 118 14.83 18.72 0.64
N GLU A 119 13.78 19.25 0.05
CA GLU A 119 12.42 19.11 0.52
C GLU A 119 11.49 19.00 -0.68
N TYR A 120 10.55 18.10 -0.65
CA TYR A 120 9.58 17.91 -1.73
C TYR A 120 8.25 17.37 -1.20
N GLN A 121 7.18 17.69 -1.92
CA GLN A 121 5.85 17.14 -1.68
C GLN A 121 5.53 16.07 -2.72
N VAL A 122 5.00 14.93 -2.28
CA VAL A 122 4.42 13.94 -3.18
C VAL A 122 2.97 14.34 -3.44
N ALA A 123 2.73 14.96 -4.59
CA ALA A 123 1.42 15.49 -4.95
C ALA A 123 0.51 14.46 -5.62
N LYS A 124 1.06 13.57 -6.46
CA LYS A 124 0.29 12.52 -7.15
C LYS A 124 1.11 11.26 -7.35
N VAL A 125 0.40 10.12 -7.35
CA VAL A 125 0.92 8.82 -7.76
C VAL A 125 0.10 8.34 -8.94
N ARG A 126 0.76 8.01 -10.06
CA ARG A 126 0.14 7.43 -11.26
C ARG A 126 0.74 6.09 -11.58
N PHE A 127 -0.10 5.13 -11.93
CA PHE A 127 0.31 3.84 -12.46
C PHE A 127 -0.73 3.32 -13.46
N LYS A 128 -0.38 2.30 -14.22
CA LYS A 128 -1.28 1.67 -15.18
C LYS A 128 -1.53 0.23 -14.84
N VAL A 129 -2.78 -0.18 -14.97
CA VAL A 129 -3.22 -1.55 -14.70
C VAL A 129 -4.21 -2.03 -15.75
N PHE A 130 -4.25 -3.33 -15.94
CA PHE A 130 -5.37 -4.03 -16.53
C PHE A 130 -6.11 -4.75 -15.41
N ASN A 131 -7.32 -4.30 -15.09
CA ASN A 131 -8.13 -4.80 -13.98
C ASN A 131 -9.38 -5.51 -14.50
N THR A 132 -9.50 -6.81 -14.23
CA THR A 132 -10.67 -7.61 -14.63
C THR A 132 -11.73 -7.75 -13.53
N TYR A 133 -11.44 -7.28 -12.32
CA TYR A 133 -12.38 -7.32 -11.21
C TYR A 133 -13.44 -6.22 -11.31
N ASP A 134 -14.68 -6.51 -10.97
CA ASP A 134 -15.77 -5.52 -10.92
C ASP A 134 -15.56 -4.49 -9.81
N THR A 135 -14.95 -4.91 -8.73
CA THR A 135 -14.53 -4.04 -7.63
C THR A 135 -13.08 -4.34 -7.29
N CYS A 136 -12.24 -3.33 -7.33
CA CYS A 136 -10.88 -3.40 -6.83
C CYS A 136 -10.61 -2.12 -6.04
N ILE A 137 -10.14 -2.25 -4.80
CA ILE A 137 -9.74 -1.10 -3.98
C ILE A 137 -8.26 -1.25 -3.69
N ALA A 138 -7.50 -0.21 -4.03
CA ALA A 138 -6.08 -0.11 -3.74
C ALA A 138 -5.82 0.99 -2.70
N ARG A 139 -4.78 0.79 -1.91
CA ARG A 139 -4.22 1.72 -0.93
C ARG A 139 -2.80 2.07 -1.33
N ILE A 140 -2.42 3.33 -1.14
CA ILE A 140 -1.05 3.80 -1.34
C ILE A 140 -0.29 3.72 -0.02
N HIS A 141 0.95 3.26 -0.13
CA HIS A 141 1.98 3.31 0.91
C HIS A 141 3.14 4.19 0.43
N ILE A 142 3.70 4.98 1.34
CA ILE A 142 4.95 5.69 1.12
C ILE A 142 5.87 5.36 2.29
N ARG A 143 6.95 4.65 2.01
CA ARG A 143 7.88 4.15 3.03
C ARG A 143 9.27 4.72 2.84
N ALA A 144 10.01 4.90 3.91
CA ALA A 144 11.42 5.24 3.85
C ALA A 144 12.23 4.11 3.19
N VAL A 145 13.27 4.46 2.46
CA VAL A 145 14.27 3.49 1.97
C VAL A 145 15.61 3.81 2.60
N ASN A 146 16.10 2.91 3.44
CA ASN A 146 17.36 3.04 4.14
C ASN A 146 18.32 1.94 3.69
N HIS A 147 19.48 2.31 3.15
CA HIS A 147 20.49 1.35 2.65
C HIS A 147 19.90 0.29 1.70
N GLY A 148 18.95 0.71 0.83
CA GLY A 148 18.29 -0.18 -0.12
C GLY A 148 17.17 -1.04 0.47
N GLN A 149 16.88 -0.94 1.76
CA GLN A 149 15.82 -1.69 2.42
C GLN A 149 14.57 -0.81 2.61
N ILE A 150 13.40 -1.40 2.34
CA ILE A 150 12.11 -0.76 2.58
C ILE A 150 11.85 -0.75 4.08
N GLY A 151 11.70 0.45 4.63
CA GLY A 151 11.54 0.72 6.05
C GLY A 151 10.13 1.11 6.47
N ASN A 152 10.06 2.02 7.43
CA ASN A 152 8.81 2.43 8.05
C ASN A 152 7.91 3.25 7.11
N GLU A 153 6.60 3.20 7.39
CA GLU A 153 5.60 4.03 6.75
C GLU A 153 5.83 5.51 7.09
N LEU A 154 5.81 6.37 6.07
CA LEU A 154 6.00 7.82 6.21
C LEU A 154 4.68 8.59 6.27
N ILE A 155 3.59 7.97 5.82
CA ILE A 155 2.26 8.58 5.85
C ILE A 155 1.43 8.03 7.00
N THR A 156 0.53 8.88 7.52
CA THR A 156 -0.42 8.51 8.57
C THR A 156 -1.86 8.48 8.06
N ALA A 157 -2.09 8.98 6.86
CA ALA A 157 -3.41 8.96 6.23
C ALA A 157 -3.65 7.62 5.52
N ASP A 158 -4.83 7.05 5.71
CA ASP A 158 -5.30 5.91 4.91
C ASP A 158 -5.79 6.41 3.55
N ILE A 159 -4.98 6.21 2.52
CA ILE A 159 -5.22 6.72 1.17
C ILE A 159 -5.61 5.56 0.26
N ALA A 160 -6.91 5.32 0.17
CA ALA A 160 -7.47 4.23 -0.62
C ALA A 160 -8.50 4.74 -1.62
N GLN A 161 -8.57 4.11 -2.79
CA GLN A 161 -9.59 4.39 -3.79
C GLN A 161 -9.88 3.16 -4.65
N SER A 162 -11.04 3.18 -5.33
CA SER A 162 -11.42 2.15 -6.29
C SER A 162 -10.61 2.27 -7.58
N ILE A 163 -10.18 1.12 -8.10
CA ILE A 163 -9.61 0.99 -9.43
C ILE A 163 -10.73 0.53 -10.37
N ALA A 164 -10.97 1.29 -11.43
CA ALA A 164 -11.97 0.95 -12.43
C ALA A 164 -11.64 -0.35 -13.17
N LYS A 165 -12.68 -1.12 -13.54
CA LYS A 165 -12.54 -2.28 -14.41
C LYS A 165 -12.04 -1.82 -15.79
N SER A 166 -11.05 -2.50 -16.31
CA SER A 166 -10.57 -2.30 -17.67
C SER A 166 -11.49 -3.02 -18.67
N THR A 167 -11.84 -2.35 -19.75
CA THR A 167 -12.68 -2.95 -20.80
C THR A 167 -11.87 -3.59 -21.90
N THR A 168 -11.02 -2.81 -22.56
CA THR A 168 -10.20 -3.26 -23.73
C THR A 168 -8.75 -2.85 -23.64
N LYS A 169 -8.42 -1.87 -22.77
CA LYS A 169 -7.08 -1.30 -22.61
C LYS A 169 -6.75 -1.13 -21.14
N GLU A 170 -5.50 -0.86 -20.87
CA GLU A 170 -5.01 -0.50 -19.55
C GLU A 170 -5.71 0.77 -19.05
N THR A 171 -5.99 0.78 -17.77
CA THR A 171 -6.54 1.93 -17.08
C THR A 171 -5.42 2.67 -16.36
N THR A 172 -5.33 3.98 -16.56
CA THR A 172 -4.46 4.85 -15.75
C THR A 172 -5.16 5.14 -14.44
N CYS A 173 -4.51 4.76 -13.36
CA CYS A 173 -4.93 5.10 -12.01
C CYS A 173 -4.13 6.30 -11.52
N GLU A 174 -4.80 7.31 -10.96
CA GLU A 174 -4.18 8.46 -10.35
C GLU A 174 -4.72 8.64 -8.93
N PHE A 175 -3.81 8.68 -7.98
CA PHE A 175 -4.07 9.09 -6.61
C PHE A 175 -3.62 10.53 -6.43
N ASP A 176 -4.55 11.42 -6.19
CA ASP A 176 -4.24 12.81 -5.82
C ASP A 176 -3.99 12.90 -4.31
N LEU A 177 -2.75 13.18 -3.97
CA LEU A 177 -2.26 13.26 -2.60
C LEU A 177 -2.14 14.71 -2.10
N SER A 178 -2.47 15.70 -2.93
CA SER A 178 -2.25 17.12 -2.62
C SER A 178 -2.89 17.56 -1.31
N LYS A 179 -4.09 17.05 -1.01
CA LYS A 179 -4.81 17.37 0.24
C LYS A 179 -4.17 16.82 1.51
N TYR A 180 -3.26 15.86 1.40
CA TYR A 180 -2.59 15.23 2.55
C TYR A 180 -1.29 15.92 2.93
N ASN A 181 -0.79 16.86 2.12
CA ASN A 181 0.43 17.63 2.35
C ASN A 181 1.63 16.75 2.74
N ILE A 182 1.87 15.68 1.98
CA ILE A 182 2.95 14.72 2.24
C ILE A 182 4.27 15.36 1.81
N THR A 183 4.91 16.05 2.75
CA THR A 183 6.20 16.71 2.55
C THR A 183 7.30 15.88 3.19
N LEU A 184 8.37 15.63 2.45
CA LEU A 184 9.49 14.78 2.81
C LEU A 184 10.82 15.52 2.57
N SER A 185 11.86 15.15 3.34
CA SER A 185 13.17 15.79 3.27
C SER A 185 14.25 14.79 2.92
N GLU A 186 15.04 15.08 1.90
CA GLU A 186 16.31 14.39 1.50
C GLU A 186 16.30 12.87 1.65
N GLN A 187 15.18 12.19 1.31
CA GLN A 187 15.12 10.76 1.49
C GLN A 187 14.66 10.00 0.25
N ASN A 188 15.22 8.85 0.07
CA ASN A 188 14.72 7.87 -0.87
C ASN A 188 13.44 7.26 -0.32
N ILE A 189 12.48 7.04 -1.20
CA ILE A 189 11.19 6.50 -0.83
C ILE A 189 10.83 5.28 -1.67
N PHE A 190 10.07 4.40 -1.08
CA PHE A 190 9.33 3.36 -1.75
C PHE A 190 7.86 3.78 -1.82
N VAL A 191 7.27 3.69 -3.00
CA VAL A 191 5.82 3.89 -3.17
C VAL A 191 5.21 2.56 -3.56
N GLY A 192 4.34 2.08 -2.69
CA GLY A 192 3.66 0.79 -2.82
C GLY A 192 2.17 0.94 -3.06
N ILE A 193 1.61 -0.06 -3.73
CA ILE A 193 0.19 -0.22 -3.98
C ILE A 193 -0.24 -1.52 -3.34
N GLU A 194 -1.04 -1.44 -2.28
CA GLU A 194 -1.66 -2.58 -1.61
C GLU A 194 -3.06 -2.81 -2.17
N ILE A 195 -3.39 -4.05 -2.46
CA ILE A 195 -4.74 -4.41 -2.89
C ILE A 195 -5.53 -4.87 -1.66
N ILE A 196 -6.42 -4.01 -1.18
CA ILE A 196 -7.18 -4.24 0.05
C ILE A 196 -8.55 -4.89 -0.17
N LYS A 197 -9.08 -4.83 -1.39
CA LYS A 197 -10.33 -5.50 -1.75
C LYS A 197 -10.36 -5.85 -3.22
N LYS A 198 -10.79 -7.07 -3.52
CA LYS A 198 -11.15 -7.52 -4.87
C LYS A 198 -12.56 -8.08 -4.83
N GLY A 199 -13.38 -7.64 -5.77
CA GLY A 199 -14.74 -8.16 -5.97
C GLY A 199 -14.72 -9.47 -6.74
N GLN A 200 -15.92 -10.00 -7.00
CA GLN A 200 -16.09 -11.11 -7.91
C GLN A 200 -15.89 -10.65 -9.37
N THR A 201 -15.67 -11.57 -10.25
CA THR A 201 -15.63 -11.35 -11.70
C THR A 201 -16.27 -12.55 -12.38
N ASP A 202 -16.93 -12.29 -13.47
CA ASP A 202 -17.55 -13.33 -14.31
C ASP A 202 -16.51 -14.10 -15.14
N ASN A 203 -15.27 -13.68 -15.12
CA ASN A 203 -14.21 -14.24 -15.93
C ASN A 203 -13.32 -15.19 -15.11
N THR A 204 -13.02 -16.36 -15.68
CA THR A 204 -12.09 -17.34 -15.13
C THR A 204 -10.64 -16.80 -15.07
N ASN A 205 -10.30 -15.82 -15.92
CA ASN A 205 -9.00 -15.13 -15.93
C ASN A 205 -9.04 -13.88 -15.05
N ARG A 206 -9.10 -14.09 -13.75
CA ARG A 206 -9.07 -13.02 -12.74
C ARG A 206 -7.67 -12.45 -12.65
N SER A 207 -7.48 -11.22 -13.04
CA SER A 207 -6.18 -10.55 -12.86
C SER A 207 -6.32 -9.08 -12.58
N LEU A 208 -5.41 -8.60 -11.76
CA LEU A 208 -4.98 -7.23 -11.72
C LEU A 208 -3.52 -7.24 -12.18
N SER A 209 -3.27 -6.66 -13.35
CA SER A 209 -1.95 -6.70 -13.97
C SER A 209 -1.38 -5.30 -14.08
N PHE A 210 -0.20 -5.09 -13.50
CA PHE A 210 0.51 -3.81 -13.57
C PHE A 210 1.34 -3.75 -14.85
N VAL A 211 1.22 -2.66 -15.58
CA VAL A 211 2.02 -2.42 -16.79
C VAL A 211 3.49 -2.25 -16.42
N GLY A 212 4.38 -2.83 -17.19
CA GLY A 212 5.82 -2.78 -17.00
C GLY A 212 6.48 -1.51 -17.54
N SER A 213 7.70 -1.26 -17.10
CA SER A 213 8.60 -0.21 -17.58
C SER A 213 10.03 -0.73 -17.63
N GLU A 214 10.85 -0.18 -18.57
CA GLU A 214 12.14 -0.75 -18.97
C GLU A 214 13.22 -0.74 -17.90
N THR A 215 13.23 0.22 -17.01
CA THR A 215 14.35 0.40 -16.08
C THR A 215 13.92 0.61 -14.64
N GLY A 216 14.61 -0.04 -13.74
CA GLY A 216 14.47 0.09 -12.31
C GLY A 216 14.05 -1.20 -11.64
N ASN A 217 14.04 -1.17 -10.33
CA ASN A 217 13.65 -2.30 -9.51
C ASN A 217 12.19 -2.15 -9.11
N TYR A 218 11.48 -3.25 -9.01
CA TYR A 218 10.24 -3.29 -8.26
C TYR A 218 10.35 -4.31 -7.14
N TYR A 219 9.51 -4.10 -6.16
CA TYR A 219 9.40 -4.95 -4.99
C TYR A 219 7.97 -5.40 -4.84
N CYS A 220 7.76 -6.63 -4.42
CA CYS A 220 6.43 -7.10 -4.08
C CYS A 220 6.45 -8.03 -2.88
N LYS A 221 5.31 -8.14 -2.22
CA LYS A 221 5.03 -9.15 -1.20
C LYS A 221 3.60 -9.63 -1.38
N SER A 222 3.34 -10.89 -1.13
CA SER A 222 2.00 -11.47 -1.32
C SER A 222 1.06 -11.15 -0.17
N SER A 223 1.61 -10.84 1.00
CA SER A 223 0.86 -10.40 2.18
C SER A 223 1.66 -9.40 3.00
N GLU A 224 1.02 -8.74 3.94
CA GLU A 224 1.67 -7.83 4.90
C GLU A 224 2.85 -8.48 5.65
N THR A 225 2.80 -9.81 5.85
CA THR A 225 3.77 -10.56 6.65
C THR A 225 4.94 -11.11 5.86
N ASP A 226 4.80 -11.19 4.54
CA ASP A 226 5.83 -11.78 3.70
C ASP A 226 7.04 -10.83 3.60
N PRO A 227 8.24 -11.38 3.46
CA PRO A 227 9.39 -10.59 3.09
C PRO A 227 9.17 -9.93 1.73
N TRP A 228 9.91 -8.87 1.48
CA TRP A 228 9.94 -8.25 0.16
C TRP A 228 10.75 -9.11 -0.81
N ASP A 229 10.11 -9.49 -1.91
CA ASP A 229 10.81 -9.96 -3.10
C ASP A 229 11.23 -8.76 -3.93
N SER A 230 12.45 -8.76 -4.46
CA SER A 230 12.99 -7.71 -5.32
C SER A 230 13.34 -8.26 -6.71
N PHE A 231 13.06 -7.44 -7.72
CA PHE A 231 13.29 -7.76 -9.13
C PHE A 231 13.95 -6.56 -9.82
N ASP A 232 15.01 -6.78 -10.56
CA ASP A 232 15.89 -5.76 -11.10
C ASP A 232 15.93 -5.69 -12.66
N GLU A 233 15.29 -6.62 -13.35
CA GLU A 233 15.26 -6.61 -14.82
C GLU A 233 14.29 -5.58 -15.39
N TYR A 234 13.11 -5.46 -14.78
CA TYR A 234 12.02 -4.56 -15.17
C TYR A 234 11.37 -3.99 -13.93
N THR A 235 10.66 -2.89 -14.09
CA THR A 235 9.87 -2.30 -13.02
C THR A 235 8.41 -2.13 -13.45
N ILE A 236 7.54 -1.74 -12.51
CA ILE A 236 6.17 -1.34 -12.85
C ILE A 236 6.15 0.11 -13.36
N TYR A 237 5.26 0.38 -14.32
CA TYR A 237 5.01 1.73 -14.80
C TYR A 237 4.32 2.54 -13.70
N MET A 238 5.11 3.32 -13.00
CA MET A 238 4.64 4.21 -11.95
C MET A 238 5.37 5.54 -12.04
N LYS A 239 4.63 6.63 -11.86
CA LYS A 239 5.12 8.01 -11.87
C LYS A 239 4.64 8.75 -10.63
N LEU A 240 5.47 9.65 -10.14
CA LEU A 240 5.11 10.63 -9.11
C LEU A 240 5.10 12.02 -9.71
N LEU A 241 4.13 12.83 -9.33
CA LEU A 241 4.23 14.29 -9.44
C LEU A 241 4.81 14.78 -8.11
N LEU A 242 6.00 15.33 -8.17
CA LEU A 242 6.67 15.97 -7.03
C LEU A 242 6.54 17.50 -7.17
N LYS A 243 6.35 18.17 -6.06
CA LYS A 243 6.44 19.62 -5.96
C LYS A 243 7.58 19.99 -5.02
N TYR A 244 8.36 21.00 -5.38
CA TYR A 244 9.56 21.38 -4.64
C TYR A 244 9.93 22.85 -4.84
N ASP A 245 10.84 23.35 -4.03
CA ASP A 245 11.57 24.60 -4.21
C ASP A 245 13.07 24.30 -4.34
N GLU A 246 13.85 25.26 -4.82
CA GLU A 246 15.32 25.16 -4.85
C GLU A 246 15.93 25.43 -3.50
#